data_a3d9a51cc18ede0cda6ea515d151fb38
#
_entry.id   a3d9a51cc18ede0cda6ea515d151fb38
#
_cell.length_a   1.000
_cell.length_b   1.000
_cell.length_c   1.000
_cell.angle_alpha   90.00
_cell.angle_beta   90.00
_cell.angle_gamma   90.00
#
_symmetry.space_group_name_H-M   'P 1'
#
loop_
_entity.id
_entity.type
_entity.pdbx_description
1 polymer ?
#
loop_
_entity_poly.entity_id
_entity_poly.type
_entity_poly.pdbx_seq_one_letter_code
_entity_poly.pdbx_strand_id
1 'polypeptide(L)'
;MCFLFIRQAIYPVYFKHLGMSDGLSQVSVMSIYQDQLGRMWFGTREGVSIYDGERMRVYKGWENLDPESSINVLLGHECDHLVGNRQGDIFFRACDSLVRYDIREEKFYVVGSYKAKTVTSSDGDVWTGYENMICRYDDKGDSLQLCIKENIPDISCLQIAKKKIWIGTYEGLYVIEEGKKVRCLIDGPEFYRLFESSTGEIWAGCRTGGLYRITPDEKITWYSDTNPAPYHVESSQIRGFAEDRFGNIWFGTFMGLHKYNPYTDQFTVYQRDHLPGSLSHSSVFSVFIDAQETIWVGTYYGGVNYFNPEREIFAHYTDNPLRKECLNYSFVGHLAEDKDGNIWICTEGGGLNFMDRKTRTFKYFTAGHPNSVLQNNLKSIAYDEKRHRLYIGTHHGGLSRYDIRTGLFHNYLNDYEEGDMKPDGIIFHTMIHNDKLYVSAMNGTFVMDLDTDKFKWLCRNAQSFTIDKEENIWILIGTSLIRMELANPDNQKN
;
A
#
# COMPACT_ATOMS: atom_id res chain seq x y z
N MET A 1 -6.15 -11.01 -32.48
CA MET A 1 -5.65 -11.23 -31.12
C MET A 1 -5.32 -9.85 -30.52
N CYS A 2 -6.27 -9.27 -29.81
CA CYS A 2 -6.17 -7.90 -29.28
C CYS A 2 -5.43 -7.98 -27.96
N PHE A 3 -4.19 -7.54 -27.90
CA PHE A 3 -3.45 -7.37 -26.64
C PHE A 3 -4.04 -6.16 -25.91
N LEU A 4 -4.88 -6.42 -24.91
CA LEU A 4 -5.22 -5.44 -23.92
C LEU A 4 -3.96 -5.18 -23.08
N PHE A 5 -3.23 -4.11 -23.42
CA PHE A 5 -2.28 -3.49 -22.51
C PHE A 5 -3.08 -2.86 -21.37
N ILE A 6 -3.34 -3.63 -20.33
CA ILE A 6 -3.75 -3.06 -19.05
C ILE A 6 -2.50 -2.33 -18.52
N ARG A 7 -2.44 -1.02 -18.77
CA ARG A 7 -1.54 -0.14 -18.01
C ARG A 7 -1.95 -0.26 -16.56
N GLN A 8 -1.20 -1.05 -15.80
CA GLN A 8 -1.32 -1.10 -14.36
C GLN A 8 -1.05 0.32 -13.86
N ALA A 9 -2.10 1.01 -13.47
CA ALA A 9 -1.99 2.32 -12.89
C ALA A 9 -1.20 2.17 -11.57
N ILE A 10 -0.05 2.84 -11.48
CA ILE A 10 0.74 2.89 -10.24
C ILE A 10 -0.05 3.78 -9.27
N TYR A 11 -1.01 3.19 -8.54
CA TYR A 11 -1.61 3.84 -7.39
C TYR A 11 -0.54 3.92 -6.31
N PRO A 12 -0.42 5.03 -5.58
CA PRO A 12 0.43 5.06 -4.41
C PRO A 12 -0.07 3.97 -3.45
N VAL A 13 0.81 3.01 -3.15
CA VAL A 13 0.50 1.92 -2.22
C VAL A 13 0.29 2.53 -0.84
N TYR A 14 -0.85 2.27 -0.24
CA TYR A 14 -1.18 2.67 1.12
C TYR A 14 -1.05 1.45 2.05
N PHE A 15 0.00 1.42 2.86
CA PHE A 15 0.22 0.38 3.84
C PHE A 15 -0.65 0.59 5.08
N LYS A 16 -1.36 -0.45 5.49
CA LYS A 16 -1.95 -0.57 6.83
C LYS A 16 -0.92 -1.19 7.76
N HIS A 17 -1.04 -0.94 9.05
CA HIS A 17 -0.05 -1.36 10.04
C HIS A 17 -0.70 -2.16 11.16
N LEU A 18 0.03 -3.17 11.68
CA LEU A 18 -0.25 -3.85 12.94
C LEU A 18 1.00 -3.78 13.82
N GLY A 19 0.83 -3.26 15.02
CA GLY A 19 1.88 -3.08 16.00
C GLY A 19 1.56 -3.68 17.37
N MET A 20 2.33 -3.30 18.38
CA MET A 20 2.08 -3.74 19.75
C MET A 20 0.75 -3.21 20.31
N SER A 21 0.28 -2.06 19.85
CA SER A 21 -1.05 -1.53 20.18
C SER A 21 -2.19 -2.42 19.67
N ASP A 22 -1.94 -3.17 18.61
CA ASP A 22 -2.89 -4.11 18.00
C ASP A 22 -2.71 -5.53 18.57
N GLY A 23 -1.82 -5.69 19.55
CA GLY A 23 -1.58 -6.94 20.26
C GLY A 23 -0.40 -7.78 19.73
N LEU A 24 0.42 -7.26 18.80
CA LEU A 24 1.61 -7.99 18.32
C LEU A 24 2.60 -8.22 19.47
N SER A 25 3.20 -9.43 19.53
CA SER A 25 4.13 -9.83 20.58
C SER A 25 5.37 -8.91 20.66
N GLN A 26 5.92 -8.54 19.52
CA GLN A 26 7.11 -7.68 19.39
C GLN A 26 7.18 -7.11 17.97
N VAL A 27 7.75 -5.91 17.81
CA VAL A 27 7.76 -5.15 16.55
C VAL A 27 8.71 -5.67 15.46
N SER A 28 9.64 -6.57 15.80
CA SER A 28 10.55 -7.20 14.81
C SER A 28 9.92 -8.49 14.29
N VAL A 29 9.37 -8.45 13.09
CA VAL A 29 8.67 -9.57 12.49
C VAL A 29 9.59 -10.29 11.50
N MET A 30 10.03 -11.48 11.91
CA MET A 30 11.07 -12.26 11.22
C MET A 30 10.51 -13.19 10.15
N SER A 31 9.27 -13.65 10.34
CA SER A 31 8.60 -14.57 9.43
C SER A 31 7.09 -14.38 9.46
N ILE A 32 6.44 -14.61 8.33
CA ILE A 32 4.99 -14.51 8.17
C ILE A 32 4.50 -15.75 7.43
N TYR A 33 3.38 -16.29 7.87
CA TYR A 33 2.74 -17.46 7.24
C TYR A 33 1.22 -17.38 7.41
N GLN A 34 0.45 -17.93 6.46
CA GLN A 34 -1.00 -18.11 6.57
C GLN A 34 -1.32 -19.60 6.76
N ASP A 35 -2.06 -19.93 7.82
CA ASP A 35 -2.48 -21.31 8.05
C ASP A 35 -3.71 -21.70 7.19
N GLN A 36 -4.08 -22.99 7.23
CA GLN A 36 -5.23 -23.52 6.47
C GLN A 36 -6.59 -22.96 6.93
N LEU A 37 -6.66 -22.35 8.11
CA LEU A 37 -7.84 -21.65 8.63
C LEU A 37 -7.89 -20.19 8.20
N GLY A 38 -6.90 -19.72 7.44
CA GLY A 38 -6.78 -18.34 6.97
C GLY A 38 -6.18 -17.37 8.00
N ARG A 39 -5.74 -17.86 9.16
CA ARG A 39 -5.11 -17.01 10.20
C ARG A 39 -3.68 -16.69 9.80
N MET A 40 -3.26 -15.46 10.10
CA MET A 40 -1.90 -15.00 9.86
C MET A 40 -1.02 -15.26 11.07
N TRP A 41 0.12 -15.87 10.85
CA TRP A 41 1.13 -16.15 11.85
C TRP A 41 2.32 -15.22 11.67
N PHE A 42 2.72 -14.59 12.76
CA PHE A 42 3.86 -13.67 12.80
C PHE A 42 4.90 -14.20 13.78
N GLY A 43 6.00 -14.72 13.27
CA GLY A 43 7.17 -15.05 14.05
C GLY A 43 7.98 -13.80 14.36
N THR A 44 8.21 -13.54 15.62
CA THR A 44 8.88 -12.32 16.09
C THR A 44 10.16 -12.66 16.88
N ARG A 45 10.88 -11.63 17.33
CA ARG A 45 12.02 -11.83 18.22
C ARG A 45 11.63 -12.32 19.62
N GLU A 46 10.37 -12.24 19.98
CA GLU A 46 9.83 -12.71 21.26
C GLU A 46 8.52 -13.43 21.00
N GLY A 47 8.61 -14.69 20.57
CA GLY A 47 7.48 -15.56 20.39
C GLY A 47 6.75 -15.41 19.08
N VAL A 48 5.51 -15.91 19.06
CA VAL A 48 4.64 -16.00 17.89
C VAL A 48 3.32 -15.30 18.18
N SER A 49 2.82 -14.55 17.20
CA SER A 49 1.49 -13.95 17.24
C SER A 49 0.62 -14.54 16.13
N ILE A 50 -0.64 -14.83 16.45
CA ILE A 50 -1.64 -15.36 15.51
C ILE A 50 -2.76 -14.36 15.38
N TYR A 51 -3.04 -13.91 14.15
CA TYR A 51 -4.05 -12.91 13.83
C TYR A 51 -5.18 -13.53 13.00
N ASP A 52 -6.42 -13.43 13.47
CA ASP A 52 -7.60 -14.00 12.82
C ASP A 52 -8.38 -13.01 11.94
N GLY A 53 -7.87 -11.78 11.81
CA GLY A 53 -8.51 -10.67 11.08
C GLY A 53 -9.09 -9.61 12.02
N GLU A 54 -9.34 -9.94 13.29
CA GLU A 54 -9.85 -9.01 14.31
C GLU A 54 -8.97 -8.97 15.55
N ARG A 55 -8.51 -10.15 15.99
CA ARG A 55 -7.82 -10.31 17.27
C ARG A 55 -6.43 -10.92 17.09
N MET A 56 -5.53 -10.52 17.97
CA MET A 56 -4.17 -11.06 18.07
C MET A 56 -4.06 -11.98 19.28
N ARG A 57 -3.73 -13.27 19.05
CA ARG A 57 -3.37 -14.21 20.11
C ARG A 57 -1.84 -14.30 20.15
N VAL A 58 -1.27 -14.12 21.33
CA VAL A 58 0.19 -14.08 21.53
C VAL A 58 0.66 -15.26 22.33
N TYR A 59 1.75 -15.88 21.91
CA TYR A 59 2.48 -16.92 22.61
C TYR A 59 3.91 -16.43 22.86
N LYS A 60 4.15 -15.95 24.09
CA LYS A 60 5.45 -15.60 24.63
C LYS A 60 5.82 -16.60 25.73
N GLY A 61 7.09 -16.82 25.96
CA GLY A 61 7.57 -17.86 26.86
C GLY A 61 7.14 -17.80 28.34
N TRP A 62 6.41 -16.77 28.78
CA TRP A 62 6.12 -16.55 30.19
C TRP A 62 4.62 -16.50 30.55
N GLU A 63 3.73 -16.34 29.56
CA GLU A 63 2.36 -15.91 29.91
C GLU A 63 1.27 -16.98 29.78
N ASN A 64 1.44 -18.06 29.04
CA ASN A 64 0.32 -18.97 28.73
C ASN A 64 0.64 -20.47 28.69
N LEU A 65 1.81 -20.92 29.17
CA LEU A 65 2.23 -22.30 29.06
C LEU A 65 2.61 -22.86 30.42
N ASP A 66 2.55 -24.19 30.57
CA ASP A 66 3.00 -24.90 31.75
C ASP A 66 4.41 -24.44 32.15
N PRO A 67 4.62 -23.91 33.37
CA PRO A 67 5.93 -23.38 33.82
C PRO A 67 7.09 -24.39 33.74
N GLU A 68 6.79 -25.69 33.69
CA GLU A 68 7.78 -26.76 33.60
C GLU A 68 8.11 -27.16 32.15
N SER A 69 7.42 -26.58 31.16
CA SER A 69 7.63 -26.94 29.75
C SER A 69 8.85 -26.21 29.15
N SER A 70 9.76 -26.98 28.55
CA SER A 70 10.91 -26.46 27.78
C SER A 70 10.51 -25.51 26.62
N ILE A 71 9.28 -25.57 26.16
CA ILE A 71 8.70 -24.72 25.13
C ILE A 71 8.62 -23.26 25.56
N ASN A 72 8.36 -22.99 26.83
CA ASN A 72 8.30 -21.63 27.35
C ASN A 72 9.60 -20.87 27.14
N VAL A 73 10.74 -21.51 27.31
CA VAL A 73 12.05 -20.92 27.06
C VAL A 73 12.23 -20.62 25.57
N LEU A 74 11.81 -21.55 24.69
CA LEU A 74 11.96 -21.38 23.23
C LEU A 74 11.10 -20.25 22.68
N LEU A 75 9.85 -20.12 23.13
CA LEU A 75 8.95 -19.04 22.71
C LEU A 75 9.31 -17.66 23.28
N GLY A 76 10.20 -17.59 24.27
CA GLY A 76 10.80 -16.35 24.76
C GLY A 76 11.88 -15.78 23.85
N HIS A 77 12.22 -16.44 22.76
CA HIS A 77 13.28 -16.08 21.82
C HIS A 77 12.77 -15.84 20.42
N GLU A 78 13.70 -15.57 19.48
CA GLU A 78 13.41 -15.38 18.07
C GLU A 78 12.75 -16.61 17.45
N CYS A 79 11.55 -16.40 16.92
CA CYS A 79 10.76 -17.38 16.14
C CYS A 79 10.75 -16.97 14.67
N ASP A 80 11.27 -17.81 13.80
CA ASP A 80 11.33 -17.53 12.36
C ASP A 80 11.12 -18.80 11.50
N HIS A 81 11.20 -18.66 10.17
CA HIS A 81 11.01 -19.77 9.23
C HIS A 81 9.67 -20.52 9.40
N LEU A 82 8.55 -19.77 9.57
CA LEU A 82 7.21 -20.34 9.66
C LEU A 82 6.83 -21.05 8.37
N VAL A 83 6.44 -22.31 8.44
CA VAL A 83 5.96 -23.11 7.32
C VAL A 83 4.86 -24.08 7.79
N GLY A 84 4.01 -24.55 6.88
CA GLY A 84 3.01 -25.58 7.16
C GLY A 84 3.32 -26.92 6.53
N ASN A 85 2.79 -28.00 7.12
CA ASN A 85 2.75 -29.31 6.53
C ASN A 85 1.40 -29.64 5.86
N ARG A 86 1.24 -30.85 5.30
CA ARG A 86 -0.01 -31.31 4.68
C ARG A 86 -1.17 -31.40 5.66
N GLN A 87 -0.90 -31.70 6.93
CA GLN A 87 -1.89 -31.84 7.98
C GLN A 87 -2.40 -30.50 8.52
N GLY A 88 -1.72 -29.40 8.17
CA GLY A 88 -2.02 -28.05 8.61
C GLY A 88 -1.25 -27.62 9.85
N ASP A 89 -0.37 -28.47 10.40
CA ASP A 89 0.50 -28.09 11.50
C ASP A 89 1.51 -27.06 11.05
N ILE A 90 1.88 -26.18 11.96
CA ILE A 90 2.83 -25.08 11.71
C ILE A 90 4.17 -25.42 12.33
N PHE A 91 5.20 -25.33 11.53
CA PHE A 91 6.58 -25.54 11.94
C PHE A 91 7.36 -24.23 11.86
N PHE A 92 8.26 -24.04 12.80
CA PHE A 92 9.14 -22.88 12.82
C PHE A 92 10.40 -23.16 13.63
N ARG A 93 11.41 -22.33 13.42
CA ARG A 93 12.61 -22.35 14.24
C ARG A 93 12.42 -21.44 15.44
N ALA A 94 12.72 -21.93 16.64
CA ALA A 94 12.84 -21.14 17.87
C ALA A 94 14.20 -21.43 18.51
N CYS A 95 15.07 -20.45 18.63
CA CYS A 95 16.50 -20.66 18.85
C CYS A 95 17.10 -21.56 17.76
N ASP A 96 17.74 -22.68 18.15
CA ASP A 96 18.24 -23.69 17.23
C ASP A 96 17.35 -24.95 17.23
N SER A 97 16.11 -24.85 17.65
CA SER A 97 15.17 -25.98 17.74
C SER A 97 14.06 -25.85 16.73
N LEU A 98 13.65 -27.00 16.19
CA LEU A 98 12.42 -27.10 15.39
C LEU A 98 11.23 -27.25 16.33
N VAL A 99 10.25 -26.36 16.23
CA VAL A 99 9.00 -26.38 16.96
C VAL A 99 7.85 -26.70 16.00
N ARG A 100 6.95 -27.59 16.40
CA ARG A 100 5.68 -27.89 15.75
C ARG A 100 4.52 -27.37 16.60
N TYR A 101 3.61 -26.65 16.01
CA TYR A 101 2.30 -26.38 16.57
C TYR A 101 1.28 -27.31 15.93
N ASP A 102 0.71 -28.19 16.75
CA ASP A 102 -0.40 -29.04 16.35
C ASP A 102 -1.68 -28.21 16.27
N ILE A 103 -2.23 -28.08 15.07
CA ILE A 103 -3.39 -27.21 14.80
C ILE A 103 -4.70 -27.76 15.44
N ARG A 104 -4.78 -29.05 15.69
CA ARG A 104 -5.96 -29.72 16.27
C ARG A 104 -5.96 -29.66 17.78
N GLU A 105 -4.78 -29.88 18.37
CA GLU A 105 -4.61 -29.85 19.84
C GLU A 105 -4.35 -28.42 20.37
N GLU A 106 -4.03 -27.49 19.48
CA GLU A 106 -3.58 -26.10 19.81
C GLU A 106 -2.39 -26.10 20.77
N LYS A 107 -1.42 -27.01 20.55
CA LYS A 107 -0.24 -27.19 21.42
C LYS A 107 1.06 -27.15 20.63
N PHE A 108 2.11 -26.71 21.32
CA PHE A 108 3.46 -26.68 20.77
C PHE A 108 4.27 -27.90 21.24
N TYR A 109 5.09 -28.42 20.34
CA TYR A 109 5.99 -29.55 20.58
C TYR A 109 7.39 -29.22 20.04
N VAL A 110 8.44 -29.63 20.75
CA VAL A 110 9.80 -29.61 20.23
C VAL A 110 10.02 -30.89 19.42
N VAL A 111 10.43 -30.75 18.18
CA VAL A 111 10.60 -31.88 17.25
C VAL A 111 12.05 -32.32 17.22
N GLY A 112 12.28 -33.58 17.65
CA GLY A 112 13.56 -34.26 17.50
C GLY A 112 14.71 -33.72 18.34
N SER A 113 15.86 -34.38 18.23
CA SER A 113 17.11 -34.03 18.91
C SER A 113 18.08 -33.22 18.06
N TYR A 114 17.78 -33.02 16.77
CA TYR A 114 18.62 -32.25 15.86
C TYR A 114 18.30 -30.76 15.96
N LYS A 115 19.34 -29.96 15.90
CA LYS A 115 19.19 -28.52 15.79
C LYS A 115 18.64 -28.12 14.42
N ALA A 116 18.00 -26.96 14.33
CA ALA A 116 17.48 -26.39 13.10
C ALA A 116 18.06 -25.00 12.88
N LYS A 117 18.74 -24.79 11.77
CA LYS A 117 19.21 -23.46 11.33
C LYS A 117 18.25 -22.80 10.37
N THR A 118 17.62 -23.59 9.53
CA THR A 118 16.63 -23.17 8.54
C THR A 118 15.51 -24.22 8.48
N VAL A 119 14.31 -23.76 8.19
CA VAL A 119 13.14 -24.61 7.97
C VAL A 119 12.48 -24.19 6.66
N THR A 120 12.11 -25.18 5.83
CA THR A 120 11.38 -24.96 4.58
C THR A 120 10.32 -26.04 4.38
N SER A 121 9.35 -25.78 3.53
CA SER A 121 8.33 -26.76 3.15
C SER A 121 8.30 -26.91 1.63
N SER A 122 8.17 -28.13 1.16
CA SER A 122 7.96 -28.43 -0.26
C SER A 122 6.99 -29.59 -0.39
N ASP A 123 5.95 -29.43 -1.21
CA ASP A 123 4.87 -30.40 -1.40
C ASP A 123 4.25 -30.87 -0.09
N GLY A 124 4.25 -30.00 0.94
CA GLY A 124 3.74 -30.28 2.28
C GLY A 124 4.65 -31.13 3.17
N ASP A 125 5.83 -31.52 2.71
CA ASP A 125 6.88 -32.10 3.55
C ASP A 125 7.74 -30.99 4.15
N VAL A 126 8.06 -31.10 5.44
CA VAL A 126 8.90 -30.12 6.15
C VAL A 126 10.35 -30.59 6.18
N TRP A 127 11.24 -29.69 5.85
CA TRP A 127 12.68 -29.94 5.79
C TRP A 127 13.42 -28.93 6.67
N THR A 128 14.53 -29.39 7.25
CA THR A 128 15.40 -28.54 8.04
C THR A 128 16.87 -28.81 7.70
N GLY A 129 17.69 -27.76 7.80
CA GLY A 129 19.15 -27.81 7.65
C GLY A 129 19.87 -27.32 8.89
N TYR A 130 20.97 -28.00 9.27
CA TYR A 130 21.84 -27.60 10.35
C TYR A 130 23.28 -28.13 10.09
N GLU A 131 24.29 -27.28 10.24
CA GLU A 131 25.65 -27.62 9.84
C GLU A 131 25.67 -28.11 8.38
N ASN A 132 26.11 -29.32 8.13
CA ASN A 132 26.13 -29.96 6.81
C ASN A 132 25.10 -31.09 6.64
N MET A 133 24.06 -31.07 7.48
CA MET A 133 23.00 -32.08 7.51
C MET A 133 21.66 -31.51 7.03
N ILE A 134 20.94 -32.30 6.23
CA ILE A 134 19.57 -32.00 5.82
C ILE A 134 18.67 -33.12 6.31
N CYS A 135 17.65 -32.74 7.07
CA CYS A 135 16.68 -33.66 7.65
C CYS A 135 15.27 -33.34 7.11
N ARG A 136 14.43 -34.38 7.01
CA ARG A 136 13.02 -34.31 6.71
C ARG A 136 12.21 -34.74 7.94
N TYR A 137 11.14 -34.04 8.21
CA TYR A 137 10.18 -34.43 9.24
C TYR A 137 9.35 -35.61 8.77
N ASP A 138 9.23 -36.65 9.61
CA ASP A 138 8.41 -37.82 9.41
C ASP A 138 7.15 -37.70 10.28
N ASP A 139 6.00 -37.49 9.66
CA ASP A 139 4.70 -37.38 10.33
C ASP A 139 4.30 -38.65 11.09
N LYS A 140 4.77 -39.84 10.67
CA LYS A 140 4.43 -41.10 11.33
C LYS A 140 5.20 -41.33 12.62
N GLY A 141 6.44 -40.84 12.64
CA GLY A 141 7.33 -41.02 13.79
C GLY A 141 7.42 -39.78 14.69
N ASP A 142 6.79 -38.68 14.33
CA ASP A 142 6.91 -37.36 14.97
C ASP A 142 8.40 -37.00 15.25
N SER A 143 9.25 -37.23 14.25
CA SER A 143 10.68 -37.13 14.37
C SER A 143 11.38 -36.64 13.11
N LEU A 144 12.61 -36.17 13.23
CA LEU A 144 13.45 -35.81 12.11
C LEU A 144 14.26 -37.03 11.63
N GLN A 145 14.16 -37.30 10.33
CA GLN A 145 14.97 -38.30 9.65
C GLN A 145 16.11 -37.61 8.89
N LEU A 146 17.35 -38.07 9.14
CA LEU A 146 18.51 -37.61 8.36
C LEU A 146 18.40 -38.11 6.94
N CYS A 147 18.33 -37.20 5.97
CA CYS A 147 18.26 -37.53 4.55
C CYS A 147 19.61 -37.41 3.86
N ILE A 148 20.38 -36.40 4.21
CA ILE A 148 21.62 -36.05 3.50
C ILE A 148 22.63 -35.54 4.50
N LYS A 149 23.88 -36.03 4.37
CA LYS A 149 25.05 -35.46 5.02
C LYS A 149 26.18 -35.36 3.99
N GLU A 150 26.52 -34.14 3.65
CA GLU A 150 27.50 -33.86 2.59
C GLU A 150 28.68 -33.05 3.10
N ASN A 151 29.78 -33.08 2.39
CA ASN A 151 30.95 -32.26 2.73
C ASN A 151 30.78 -30.86 2.10
N ILE A 152 29.94 -30.05 2.73
CA ILE A 152 29.63 -28.66 2.35
C ILE A 152 29.82 -27.75 3.59
N PRO A 153 30.02 -26.44 3.42
CA PRO A 153 30.00 -25.48 4.51
C PRO A 153 28.65 -25.47 5.24
N ASP A 154 28.64 -24.86 6.43
CA ASP A 154 27.43 -24.76 7.26
C ASP A 154 26.25 -24.16 6.48
N ILE A 155 25.12 -24.85 6.54
CA ILE A 155 23.87 -24.47 5.86
C ILE A 155 23.28 -23.25 6.56
N SER A 156 22.96 -22.22 5.78
CA SER A 156 22.27 -21.00 6.22
C SER A 156 20.82 -20.94 5.75
N CYS A 157 20.52 -21.45 4.55
CA CYS A 157 19.18 -21.53 3.99
C CYS A 157 19.02 -22.72 3.05
N LEU A 158 17.79 -23.14 2.83
CA LEU A 158 17.44 -24.34 2.08
C LEU A 158 16.18 -24.09 1.23
N GLN A 159 16.18 -24.58 -0.02
CA GLN A 159 14.99 -24.62 -0.88
C GLN A 159 14.94 -25.98 -1.58
N ILE A 160 13.81 -26.66 -1.45
CA ILE A 160 13.53 -27.91 -2.16
C ILE A 160 12.71 -27.57 -3.40
N ALA A 161 13.25 -27.82 -4.57
CA ALA A 161 12.68 -27.46 -5.85
C ALA A 161 12.61 -28.69 -6.76
N LYS A 162 11.43 -29.26 -6.95
CA LYS A 162 11.21 -30.45 -7.79
C LYS A 162 12.18 -31.60 -7.44
N LYS A 163 13.21 -31.82 -8.26
CA LYS A 163 14.24 -32.87 -8.08
C LYS A 163 15.60 -32.32 -7.63
N LYS A 164 15.65 -31.05 -7.25
CA LYS A 164 16.85 -30.37 -6.82
C LYS A 164 16.70 -29.86 -5.40
N ILE A 165 17.78 -29.98 -4.63
CA ILE A 165 17.93 -29.36 -3.33
C ILE A 165 18.93 -28.24 -3.48
N TRP A 166 18.48 -27.00 -3.27
CA TRP A 166 19.32 -25.80 -3.29
C TRP A 166 19.72 -25.45 -1.87
N ILE A 167 21.00 -25.28 -1.66
CA ILE A 167 21.62 -25.13 -0.34
C ILE A 167 22.44 -23.86 -0.32
N GLY A 168 21.93 -22.84 0.36
CA GLY A 168 22.72 -21.67 0.70
C GLY A 168 23.57 -21.94 1.92
N THR A 169 24.83 -21.52 1.86
CA THR A 169 25.81 -21.66 2.93
C THR A 169 26.45 -20.31 3.24
N TYR A 170 27.32 -20.25 4.24
CA TYR A 170 28.11 -19.05 4.53
C TYR A 170 29.19 -18.76 3.47
N GLU A 171 29.50 -19.72 2.59
CA GLU A 171 30.59 -19.65 1.61
C GLU A 171 30.15 -19.88 0.17
N GLY A 172 28.83 -19.97 -0.09
CA GLY A 172 28.34 -20.13 -1.46
C GLY A 172 27.00 -20.81 -1.60
N LEU A 173 26.58 -21.01 -2.84
CA LEU A 173 25.36 -21.71 -3.23
C LEU A 173 25.69 -23.09 -3.80
N TYR A 174 25.13 -24.12 -3.23
CA TYR A 174 25.28 -25.50 -3.62
C TYR A 174 23.97 -26.07 -4.14
N VAL A 175 24.08 -27.08 -5.01
CA VAL A 175 22.92 -27.82 -5.52
C VAL A 175 23.18 -29.32 -5.51
N ILE A 176 22.16 -30.06 -5.10
CA ILE A 176 22.10 -31.52 -5.20
C ILE A 176 20.96 -31.87 -6.14
N GLU A 177 21.23 -32.68 -7.15
CA GLU A 177 20.23 -33.27 -8.00
C GLU A 177 20.11 -34.77 -7.66
N GLU A 178 18.92 -35.35 -7.81
CA GLU A 178 18.67 -36.76 -7.54
C GLU A 178 19.68 -37.64 -8.27
N GLY A 179 20.40 -38.50 -7.53
CA GLY A 179 21.41 -39.42 -8.07
C GLY A 179 22.74 -38.76 -8.45
N LYS A 180 22.94 -37.48 -8.23
CA LYS A 180 24.20 -36.79 -8.50
C LYS A 180 24.89 -36.33 -7.22
N LYS A 181 26.21 -36.07 -7.31
CA LYS A 181 26.98 -35.47 -6.22
C LYS A 181 26.64 -34.00 -6.07
N VAL A 182 26.81 -33.49 -4.83
CA VAL A 182 26.73 -32.07 -4.55
C VAL A 182 27.74 -31.29 -5.38
N ARG A 183 27.34 -30.13 -5.89
CA ARG A 183 28.22 -29.21 -6.60
C ARG A 183 28.03 -27.77 -6.12
N CYS A 184 29.10 -27.02 -6.06
CA CYS A 184 29.07 -25.58 -5.88
C CYS A 184 28.65 -24.91 -7.19
N LEU A 185 27.65 -24.07 -7.15
CA LEU A 185 27.19 -23.30 -8.31
C LEU A 185 27.72 -21.87 -8.28
N ILE A 186 27.73 -21.25 -7.09
CA ILE A 186 28.26 -19.92 -6.85
C ILE A 186 29.14 -19.98 -5.61
N ASP A 187 30.39 -19.60 -5.74
CA ASP A 187 31.39 -19.58 -4.68
C ASP A 187 31.49 -18.17 -4.09
N GLY A 188 31.66 -18.03 -2.80
CA GLY A 188 32.05 -16.84 -2.07
C GLY A 188 30.98 -16.17 -1.21
N PRO A 189 29.81 -15.72 -1.71
CA PRO A 189 28.87 -14.95 -0.87
C PRO A 189 28.07 -15.84 0.09
N GLU A 190 27.78 -15.28 1.29
CA GLU A 190 26.84 -15.88 2.23
C GLU A 190 25.41 -15.72 1.69
N PHE A 191 24.75 -16.85 1.38
CA PHE A 191 23.34 -16.88 0.99
C PHE A 191 22.46 -16.95 2.24
N TYR A 192 21.43 -16.09 2.28
CA TYR A 192 20.59 -15.94 3.45
C TYR A 192 19.15 -16.41 3.25
N ARG A 193 18.64 -16.32 2.01
CA ARG A 193 17.29 -16.78 1.62
C ARG A 193 17.30 -17.31 0.19
N LEU A 194 16.52 -18.35 -0.02
CA LEU A 194 16.26 -18.93 -1.33
C LEU A 194 14.77 -18.97 -1.58
N PHE A 195 14.37 -18.81 -2.82
CA PHE A 195 12.98 -18.84 -3.24
C PHE A 195 12.86 -19.42 -4.65
N GLU A 196 11.95 -20.34 -4.89
CA GLU A 196 11.60 -20.84 -6.23
C GLU A 196 10.35 -20.10 -6.72
N SER A 197 10.45 -19.47 -7.89
CA SER A 197 9.30 -18.85 -8.54
C SER A 197 8.41 -19.89 -9.23
N SER A 198 7.18 -19.53 -9.58
CA SER A 198 6.24 -20.36 -10.33
C SER A 198 6.79 -20.78 -11.70
N THR A 199 7.72 -20.01 -12.28
CA THR A 199 8.43 -20.33 -13.51
C THR A 199 9.57 -21.32 -13.32
N GLY A 200 9.92 -21.66 -12.06
CA GLY A 200 11.01 -22.55 -11.70
C GLY A 200 12.38 -21.86 -11.66
N GLU A 201 12.43 -20.54 -11.64
CA GLU A 201 13.65 -19.78 -11.39
C GLU A 201 13.94 -19.76 -9.89
N ILE A 202 15.23 -19.82 -9.55
CA ILE A 202 15.69 -19.66 -8.17
C ILE A 202 16.17 -18.24 -7.94
N TRP A 203 15.58 -17.59 -6.96
CA TRP A 203 15.98 -16.31 -6.45
C TRP A 203 16.77 -16.50 -5.16
N ALA A 204 18.04 -16.10 -5.17
CA ALA A 204 18.95 -16.34 -4.08
C ALA A 204 19.46 -15.00 -3.53
N GLY A 205 19.05 -14.69 -2.32
CA GLY A 205 19.41 -13.46 -1.61
C GLY A 205 20.62 -13.67 -0.69
N CYS A 206 21.59 -12.76 -0.78
CA CYS A 206 22.76 -12.75 0.06
C CYS A 206 22.60 -11.83 1.26
N ARG A 207 23.40 -12.08 2.31
CA ARG A 207 23.50 -11.19 3.46
C ARG A 207 24.18 -9.85 3.12
N THR A 208 25.16 -9.88 2.20
CA THR A 208 25.89 -8.70 1.73
C THR A 208 26.28 -8.76 0.25
N GLY A 209 25.95 -9.85 -0.44
CA GLY A 209 26.39 -10.14 -1.82
C GLY A 209 25.37 -9.81 -2.91
N GLY A 210 24.24 -9.19 -2.57
CA GLY A 210 23.19 -8.87 -3.53
C GLY A 210 22.19 -9.98 -3.79
N LEU A 211 21.56 -9.94 -4.96
CA LEU A 211 20.51 -10.84 -5.40
C LEU A 211 20.95 -11.60 -6.65
N TYR A 212 20.77 -12.90 -6.64
CA TYR A 212 21.01 -13.76 -7.79
C TYR A 212 19.69 -14.33 -8.29
N ARG A 213 19.48 -14.27 -9.61
CA ARG A 213 18.40 -14.93 -10.33
C ARG A 213 19.02 -16.05 -11.18
N ILE A 214 18.54 -17.26 -10.99
CA ILE A 214 19.06 -18.47 -11.65
C ILE A 214 17.90 -19.10 -12.41
N THR A 215 17.99 -19.15 -13.71
CA THR A 215 16.98 -19.76 -14.58
C THR A 215 17.05 -21.28 -14.53
N PRO A 216 16.01 -22.03 -14.98
CA PRO A 216 16.02 -23.49 -14.99
C PRO A 216 17.16 -24.10 -15.83
N ASP A 217 17.67 -23.38 -16.83
CA ASP A 217 18.85 -23.72 -17.63
C ASP A 217 20.18 -23.23 -17.00
N GLU A 218 20.11 -22.77 -15.73
CA GLU A 218 21.24 -22.36 -14.89
C GLU A 218 21.97 -21.10 -15.37
N LYS A 219 21.32 -20.26 -16.17
CA LYS A 219 21.85 -18.93 -16.45
C LYS A 219 21.69 -18.04 -15.21
N ILE A 220 22.81 -17.44 -14.78
CA ILE A 220 22.88 -16.62 -13.58
C ILE A 220 22.87 -15.13 -13.97
N THR A 221 21.97 -14.38 -13.33
CA THR A 221 21.98 -12.91 -13.36
C THR A 221 22.20 -12.39 -11.94
N TRP A 222 23.10 -11.45 -11.77
CA TRP A 222 23.48 -10.88 -10.48
C TRP A 222 23.11 -9.40 -10.39
N TYR A 223 22.39 -9.03 -9.35
CA TYR A 223 21.95 -7.67 -9.02
C TYR A 223 22.58 -7.22 -7.71
N SER A 224 23.09 -5.99 -7.66
CA SER A 224 23.68 -5.41 -6.43
C SER A 224 23.50 -3.89 -6.39
N ASP A 225 23.77 -3.29 -5.24
CA ASP A 225 23.76 -1.84 -5.03
C ASP A 225 24.97 -1.13 -5.68
N THR A 226 25.95 -1.89 -6.14
CA THR A 226 27.12 -1.38 -6.86
C THR A 226 27.02 -1.52 -8.38
N ASN A 227 26.05 -2.28 -8.88
CA ASN A 227 25.86 -2.48 -10.31
C ASN A 227 25.13 -1.28 -10.96
N PRO A 228 25.41 -0.95 -12.23
CA PRO A 228 24.59 -0.01 -12.98
C PRO A 228 23.22 -0.62 -13.34
N ALA A 229 22.25 0.22 -13.68
CA ALA A 229 20.98 -0.25 -14.25
C ALA A 229 21.23 -1.05 -15.56
N PRO A 230 20.46 -2.11 -15.84
CA PRO A 230 19.29 -2.61 -15.12
C PRO A 230 19.59 -3.55 -13.94
N TYR A 231 20.85 -3.82 -13.64
CA TYR A 231 21.28 -4.79 -12.62
C TYR A 231 21.45 -4.17 -11.23
N HIS A 232 20.95 -2.95 -11.03
CA HIS A 232 20.99 -2.23 -9.76
C HIS A 232 19.82 -2.60 -8.86
N VAL A 233 20.11 -2.82 -7.56
CA VAL A 233 19.12 -2.86 -6.46
C VAL A 233 19.59 -1.92 -5.35
N GLU A 234 18.67 -1.30 -4.63
CA GLU A 234 18.96 -0.28 -3.61
C GLU A 234 19.74 -0.81 -2.39
N SER A 235 19.85 -2.12 -2.24
CA SER A 235 20.57 -2.75 -1.13
C SER A 235 20.99 -4.16 -1.49
N SER A 236 22.23 -4.51 -1.18
CA SER A 236 22.79 -5.86 -1.37
C SER A 236 22.44 -6.83 -0.22
N GLN A 237 21.65 -6.42 0.77
CA GLN A 237 21.19 -7.28 1.86
C GLN A 237 19.76 -7.73 1.59
N ILE A 238 19.62 -8.93 1.04
CA ILE A 238 18.33 -9.46 0.58
C ILE A 238 17.77 -10.43 1.63
N ARG A 239 16.47 -10.25 1.91
CA ARG A 239 15.71 -11.03 2.90
C ARG A 239 14.41 -11.54 2.28
N GLY A 240 13.54 -12.16 3.00
CA GLY A 240 12.23 -12.68 2.62
C GLY A 240 11.76 -12.43 1.17
N PHE A 241 11.20 -13.45 0.54
CA PHE A 241 10.66 -13.40 -0.81
C PHE A 241 9.19 -13.82 -0.83
N ALA A 242 8.44 -13.33 -1.81
CA ALA A 242 7.13 -13.82 -2.21
C ALA A 242 6.89 -13.54 -3.69
N GLU A 243 6.01 -14.31 -4.34
CA GLU A 243 5.60 -14.10 -5.72
C GLU A 243 4.11 -13.80 -5.76
N ASP A 244 3.68 -12.75 -6.48
CA ASP A 244 2.27 -12.47 -6.70
C ASP A 244 1.74 -13.23 -7.92
N ARG A 245 0.42 -13.31 -8.08
CA ARG A 245 -0.23 -14.02 -9.18
C ARG A 245 0.14 -13.51 -10.59
N PHE A 246 0.76 -12.33 -10.69
CA PHE A 246 1.25 -11.78 -11.94
C PHE A 246 2.72 -12.16 -12.21
N GLY A 247 3.32 -12.97 -11.34
CA GLY A 247 4.72 -13.37 -11.42
C GLY A 247 5.72 -12.30 -11.00
N ASN A 248 5.27 -11.22 -10.36
CA ASN A 248 6.21 -10.26 -9.80
C ASN A 248 6.84 -10.86 -8.53
N ILE A 249 8.15 -10.68 -8.39
CA ILE A 249 8.89 -11.12 -7.21
C ILE A 249 9.03 -9.97 -6.23
N TRP A 250 8.49 -10.15 -5.04
CA TRP A 250 8.58 -9.22 -3.94
C TRP A 250 9.66 -9.66 -2.97
N PHE A 251 10.52 -8.78 -2.54
CA PHE A 251 11.56 -9.11 -1.56
C PHE A 251 11.89 -7.95 -0.64
N GLY A 252 12.27 -8.31 0.58
CA GLY A 252 12.68 -7.36 1.61
C GLY A 252 14.17 -7.08 1.59
N THR A 253 14.54 -5.83 1.90
CA THR A 253 15.92 -5.39 2.08
C THR A 253 16.04 -4.48 3.31
N PHE A 254 17.26 -4.01 3.63
CA PHE A 254 17.43 -2.93 4.61
C PHE A 254 16.87 -1.58 4.17
N MET A 255 16.74 -1.38 2.84
CA MET A 255 16.35 -0.10 2.24
C MET A 255 14.90 -0.09 1.73
N GLY A 256 14.11 -1.10 2.04
CA GLY A 256 12.70 -1.12 1.67
C GLY A 256 12.19 -2.47 1.19
N LEU A 257 10.93 -2.44 0.76
CA LEU A 257 10.28 -3.52 0.04
C LEU A 257 10.51 -3.29 -1.46
N HIS A 258 11.06 -4.29 -2.12
CA HIS A 258 11.32 -4.28 -3.57
C HIS A 258 10.30 -5.14 -4.30
N LYS A 259 9.92 -4.72 -5.49
CA LYS A 259 9.13 -5.48 -6.44
C LYS A 259 9.88 -5.57 -7.76
N TYR A 260 10.20 -6.76 -8.21
CA TYR A 260 10.70 -7.02 -9.56
C TYR A 260 9.53 -7.38 -10.48
N ASN A 261 9.44 -6.72 -11.62
CA ASN A 261 8.45 -7.02 -12.65
C ASN A 261 9.12 -7.77 -13.81
N PRO A 262 8.77 -9.07 -14.06
CA PRO A 262 9.40 -9.87 -15.09
C PRO A 262 9.08 -9.43 -16.52
N TYR A 263 7.99 -8.68 -16.73
CA TYR A 263 7.60 -8.19 -18.07
C TYR A 263 8.36 -6.95 -18.50
N THR A 264 8.81 -6.13 -17.55
CA THR A 264 9.52 -4.88 -17.83
C THR A 264 11.00 -4.96 -17.46
N ASP A 265 11.41 -6.03 -16.76
CA ASP A 265 12.74 -6.22 -16.19
C ASP A 265 13.18 -5.04 -15.32
N GLN A 266 12.24 -4.54 -14.47
CA GLN A 266 12.45 -3.35 -13.65
C GLN A 266 12.12 -3.61 -12.18
N PHE A 267 12.83 -2.89 -11.31
CA PHE A 267 12.56 -2.84 -9.89
C PHE A 267 11.77 -1.60 -9.52
N THR A 268 10.85 -1.77 -8.57
CA THR A 268 10.16 -0.68 -7.86
C THR A 268 10.47 -0.83 -6.38
N VAL A 269 10.76 0.28 -5.70
CA VAL A 269 11.12 0.29 -4.28
C VAL A 269 10.10 1.08 -3.48
N TYR A 270 9.65 0.51 -2.36
CA TYR A 270 8.77 1.15 -1.39
C TYR A 270 9.57 1.36 -0.09
N GLN A 271 9.65 2.59 0.36
CA GLN A 271 10.41 2.99 1.55
C GLN A 271 9.53 3.74 2.54
N ARG A 272 10.04 3.91 3.77
CA ARG A 272 9.43 4.82 4.72
C ARG A 272 9.70 6.27 4.30
N ASP A 273 8.64 7.04 4.09
CA ASP A 273 8.70 8.47 3.73
C ASP A 273 8.07 9.38 4.79
N HIS A 274 7.78 8.83 6.00
CA HIS A 274 7.14 9.51 7.13
C HIS A 274 5.72 10.02 6.90
N LEU A 275 5.08 9.60 5.82
CA LEU A 275 3.71 9.95 5.49
C LEU A 275 2.73 8.86 5.94
N PRO A 276 1.47 9.21 6.20
CA PRO A 276 0.43 8.23 6.43
C PRO A 276 0.37 7.23 5.27
N GLY A 277 0.39 5.94 5.60
CA GLY A 277 0.34 4.87 4.59
C GLY A 277 1.66 4.53 3.92
N SER A 278 2.80 5.13 4.31
CA SER A 278 4.12 4.61 3.94
C SER A 278 4.50 3.39 4.80
N LEU A 279 5.56 2.68 4.43
CA LEU A 279 6.10 1.63 5.30
C LEU A 279 6.40 2.17 6.70
N SER A 280 6.04 1.42 7.74
CA SER A 280 6.34 1.78 9.14
C SER A 280 7.85 1.85 9.41
N HIS A 281 8.65 1.03 8.69
CA HIS A 281 10.10 0.99 8.77
C HIS A 281 10.71 0.48 7.46
N SER A 282 11.82 1.08 6.98
CA SER A 282 12.45 0.67 5.71
C SER A 282 13.14 -0.69 5.78
N SER A 283 13.64 -1.13 6.95
CA SER A 283 14.26 -2.45 7.06
C SER A 283 13.22 -3.56 7.07
N VAL A 284 13.01 -4.18 5.91
CA VAL A 284 12.06 -5.28 5.70
C VAL A 284 12.75 -6.62 5.92
N PHE A 285 12.15 -7.48 6.75
CA PHE A 285 12.68 -8.82 7.07
C PHE A 285 11.96 -9.94 6.34
N SER A 286 10.65 -9.89 6.31
CA SER A 286 9.82 -10.94 5.74
C SER A 286 8.78 -10.36 4.80
N VAL A 287 8.46 -11.10 3.75
CA VAL A 287 7.40 -10.81 2.80
C VAL A 287 6.58 -12.08 2.62
N PHE A 288 5.28 -11.95 2.63
CA PHE A 288 4.35 -13.06 2.41
C PHE A 288 3.13 -12.55 1.63
N ILE A 289 2.60 -13.36 0.74
CA ILE A 289 1.36 -13.06 0.02
C ILE A 289 0.34 -14.13 0.41
N ASP A 290 -0.80 -13.69 0.94
CA ASP A 290 -1.85 -14.60 1.39
C ASP A 290 -2.73 -15.08 0.23
N ALA A 291 -3.63 -16.02 0.53
CA ALA A 291 -4.56 -16.58 -0.45
C ALA A 291 -5.55 -15.56 -1.05
N GLN A 292 -5.65 -14.35 -0.48
CA GLN A 292 -6.45 -13.23 -0.95
C GLN A 292 -5.63 -12.17 -1.67
N GLU A 293 -4.38 -12.47 -2.04
CA GLU A 293 -3.42 -11.55 -2.69
C GLU A 293 -3.06 -10.33 -1.84
N THR A 294 -3.23 -10.39 -0.52
CA THR A 294 -2.73 -9.35 0.39
C THR A 294 -1.23 -9.55 0.58
N ILE A 295 -0.46 -8.49 0.37
CA ILE A 295 0.98 -8.48 0.57
C ILE A 295 1.26 -8.06 2.01
N TRP A 296 1.83 -8.98 2.77
CA TRP A 296 2.21 -8.81 4.16
C TRP A 296 3.71 -8.59 4.27
N VAL A 297 4.12 -7.59 5.04
CA VAL A 297 5.51 -7.15 5.14
C VAL A 297 5.91 -7.02 6.59
N GLY A 298 6.78 -7.89 7.04
CA GLY A 298 7.38 -7.84 8.38
C GLY A 298 8.62 -6.96 8.39
N THR A 299 8.67 -6.01 9.32
CA THR A 299 9.79 -5.06 9.44
C THR A 299 10.60 -5.30 10.71
N TYR A 300 11.78 -4.68 10.76
CA TYR A 300 12.71 -4.86 11.89
C TYR A 300 12.26 -4.13 13.17
N TYR A 301 11.62 -2.96 13.04
CA TYR A 301 11.18 -2.15 14.20
C TYR A 301 9.80 -1.50 14.02
N GLY A 302 9.06 -1.84 12.98
CA GLY A 302 7.78 -1.20 12.65
C GLY A 302 6.58 -2.14 12.66
N GLY A 303 6.72 -3.37 13.16
CA GLY A 303 5.65 -4.37 13.15
C GLY A 303 5.37 -4.92 11.76
N VAL A 304 4.10 -5.24 11.51
CA VAL A 304 3.58 -5.75 10.25
C VAL A 304 2.98 -4.62 9.44
N ASN A 305 3.29 -4.58 8.16
CA ASN A 305 2.63 -3.73 7.18
C ASN A 305 1.89 -4.62 6.18
N TYR A 306 0.75 -4.18 5.68
CA TYR A 306 0.04 -4.94 4.67
C TYR A 306 -0.78 -4.05 3.76
N PHE A 307 -0.96 -4.49 2.52
CA PHE A 307 -1.85 -3.88 1.55
C PHE A 307 -2.34 -4.95 0.57
N ASN A 308 -3.51 -4.71 -0.02
CA ASN A 308 -4.02 -5.59 -1.06
C ASN A 308 -4.22 -4.78 -2.34
N PRO A 309 -3.42 -5.01 -3.39
CA PRO A 309 -3.48 -4.22 -4.63
C PRO A 309 -4.81 -4.34 -5.37
N GLU A 310 -5.62 -5.36 -5.07
CA GLU A 310 -6.92 -5.60 -5.70
C GLU A 310 -8.11 -5.04 -4.94
N ARG A 311 -7.96 -4.85 -3.63
CA ARG A 311 -9.01 -4.32 -2.75
C ARG A 311 -8.93 -2.81 -2.55
N GLU A 312 -7.86 -2.17 -2.97
CA GLU A 312 -7.77 -0.72 -2.99
C GLU A 312 -8.53 -0.16 -4.20
N ILE A 313 -9.85 -0.12 -4.07
CA ILE A 313 -10.78 0.45 -5.06
C ILE A 313 -10.59 1.97 -5.18
N PHE A 314 -10.02 2.61 -4.15
CA PHE A 314 -9.85 4.06 -4.08
C PHE A 314 -8.38 4.46 -4.15
N ALA A 315 -8.06 5.32 -5.13
CA ALA A 315 -6.79 6.05 -5.10
C ALA A 315 -6.88 7.15 -4.04
N HIS A 316 -5.98 7.13 -3.06
CA HIS A 316 -5.93 8.12 -2.00
C HIS A 316 -4.93 9.21 -2.33
N TYR A 317 -5.40 10.45 -2.50
CA TYR A 317 -4.57 11.63 -2.73
C TYR A 317 -4.51 12.44 -1.44
N THR A 318 -3.33 12.55 -0.86
CA THR A 318 -3.06 13.36 0.35
C THR A 318 -2.17 14.54 0.00
N ASP A 319 -2.06 15.50 0.90
CA ASP A 319 -1.04 16.55 0.82
C ASP A 319 0.34 15.96 1.16
N ASN A 320 1.29 16.21 0.26
CA ASN A 320 2.67 15.77 0.45
C ASN A 320 3.63 16.80 -0.17
N PRO A 321 4.30 17.61 0.64
CA PRO A 321 5.20 18.65 0.13
C PRO A 321 6.42 18.10 -0.63
N LEU A 322 6.71 16.80 -0.52
CA LEU A 322 7.84 16.15 -1.18
C LEU A 322 7.48 15.47 -2.50
N ARG A 323 6.18 15.38 -2.84
CA ARG A 323 5.70 14.76 -4.09
C ARG A 323 5.00 15.80 -4.97
N LYS A 324 5.22 15.69 -6.28
CA LYS A 324 4.54 16.55 -7.28
C LYS A 324 3.14 16.04 -7.66
N GLU A 325 2.83 14.78 -7.32
CA GLU A 325 1.58 14.11 -7.67
C GLU A 325 0.64 14.04 -6.45
N CYS A 326 0.42 15.14 -5.77
CA CYS A 326 -0.38 15.20 -4.55
C CYS A 326 -1.15 16.52 -4.43
N LEU A 327 -2.03 16.62 -3.45
CA LEU A 327 -2.65 17.87 -3.04
C LEU A 327 -1.60 18.77 -2.34
N ASN A 328 -1.83 20.08 -2.36
CA ASN A 328 -1.01 21.03 -1.58
C ASN A 328 -1.60 21.32 -0.19
N TYR A 329 -2.79 20.76 0.11
CA TYR A 329 -3.48 20.95 1.38
C TYR A 329 -4.46 19.82 1.67
N SER A 330 -4.56 19.37 2.94
CA SER A 330 -5.30 18.17 3.34
C SER A 330 -6.82 18.33 3.42
N PHE A 331 -7.32 19.55 3.66
CA PHE A 331 -8.76 19.78 3.72
C PHE A 331 -9.33 20.08 2.35
N VAL A 332 -10.05 19.11 1.79
CA VAL A 332 -10.69 19.19 0.48
C VAL A 332 -12.14 19.61 0.64
N GLY A 333 -12.55 20.63 -0.12
CA GLY A 333 -13.92 21.09 -0.23
C GLY A 333 -14.64 20.49 -1.43
N HIS A 334 -15.11 21.30 -2.36
CA HIS A 334 -15.83 20.88 -3.55
C HIS A 334 -14.92 20.52 -4.72
N LEU A 335 -15.44 19.69 -5.62
CA LEU A 335 -14.77 19.18 -6.81
C LEU A 335 -15.58 19.53 -8.05
N ALA A 336 -14.89 19.75 -9.18
CA ALA A 336 -15.50 19.83 -10.50
C ALA A 336 -14.65 19.05 -11.52
N GLU A 337 -15.30 18.34 -12.42
CA GLU A 337 -14.67 17.70 -13.58
C GLU A 337 -14.82 18.61 -14.80
N ASP A 338 -13.72 18.82 -15.54
CA ASP A 338 -13.77 19.56 -16.81
C ASP A 338 -14.08 18.62 -17.99
N LYS A 339 -14.32 19.19 -19.18
CA LYS A 339 -14.66 18.42 -20.38
C LYS A 339 -13.57 17.43 -20.83
N ASP A 340 -12.32 17.63 -20.39
CA ASP A 340 -11.19 16.77 -20.73
C ASP A 340 -11.00 15.66 -19.69
N GLY A 341 -11.87 15.62 -18.66
CA GLY A 341 -11.90 14.65 -17.58
C GLY A 341 -10.91 14.95 -16.46
N ASN A 342 -10.31 16.15 -16.44
CA ASN A 342 -9.44 16.56 -15.35
C ASN A 342 -10.25 17.04 -14.14
N ILE A 343 -9.67 16.98 -12.96
CA ILE A 343 -10.36 17.33 -11.71
C ILE A 343 -9.82 18.64 -11.15
N TRP A 344 -10.74 19.55 -10.88
CA TRP A 344 -10.49 20.81 -10.19
C TRP A 344 -10.97 20.68 -8.75
N ILE A 345 -10.10 21.04 -7.79
CA ILE A 345 -10.26 20.71 -6.38
C ILE A 345 -10.12 22.00 -5.57
N CYS A 346 -11.19 22.39 -4.89
CA CYS A 346 -11.13 23.44 -3.89
C CYS A 346 -10.55 22.90 -2.59
N THR A 347 -9.61 23.62 -2.00
CA THR A 347 -9.06 23.29 -0.68
C THR A 347 -9.28 24.46 0.31
N GLU A 348 -9.38 24.12 1.61
CA GLU A 348 -9.59 25.09 2.67
C GLU A 348 -8.27 25.63 3.24
N GLY A 349 -7.39 26.15 2.37
CA GLY A 349 -6.10 26.72 2.75
C GLY A 349 -5.02 26.65 1.67
N GLY A 350 -5.12 25.72 0.72
CA GLY A 350 -4.17 25.56 -0.39
C GLY A 350 -4.61 26.17 -1.72
N GLY A 351 -5.75 26.87 -1.76
CA GLY A 351 -6.31 27.42 -2.99
C GLY A 351 -6.93 26.39 -3.90
N LEU A 352 -6.86 26.60 -5.22
CA LEU A 352 -7.40 25.72 -6.24
C LEU A 352 -6.31 24.77 -6.73
N ASN A 353 -6.60 23.47 -6.66
CA ASN A 353 -5.74 22.42 -7.20
C ASN A 353 -6.34 21.90 -8.50
N PHE A 354 -5.53 21.69 -9.50
CA PHE A 354 -5.85 21.04 -10.76
C PHE A 354 -5.12 19.71 -10.84
N MET A 355 -5.83 18.63 -11.08
CA MET A 355 -5.28 17.30 -11.32
C MET A 355 -5.50 16.91 -12.76
N ASP A 356 -4.44 16.79 -13.54
CA ASP A 356 -4.46 16.14 -14.84
C ASP A 356 -4.66 14.63 -14.65
N ARG A 357 -5.82 14.13 -15.08
CA ARG A 357 -6.22 12.74 -14.84
C ARG A 357 -5.38 11.74 -15.63
N LYS A 358 -4.81 12.13 -16.76
CA LYS A 358 -4.00 11.26 -17.63
C LYS A 358 -2.58 11.09 -17.09
N THR A 359 -1.97 12.21 -16.70
CA THR A 359 -0.59 12.24 -16.19
C THR A 359 -0.52 12.10 -14.67
N ARG A 360 -1.65 12.33 -13.97
CA ARG A 360 -1.76 12.40 -12.49
C ARG A 360 -0.90 13.48 -11.86
N THR A 361 -0.55 14.49 -12.61
CA THR A 361 0.21 15.63 -12.10
C THR A 361 -0.73 16.71 -11.57
N PHE A 362 -0.25 17.47 -10.58
CA PHE A 362 -0.99 18.56 -9.96
C PHE A 362 -0.41 19.91 -10.31
N LYS A 363 -1.28 20.91 -10.43
CA LYS A 363 -0.95 22.33 -10.48
C LYS A 363 -1.74 23.06 -9.40
N TYR A 364 -1.17 24.09 -8.83
CA TYR A 364 -1.75 24.82 -7.71
C TYR A 364 -1.92 26.29 -8.07
N PHE A 365 -3.08 26.85 -7.76
CA PHE A 365 -3.42 28.25 -7.95
C PHE A 365 -3.72 28.86 -6.58
N THR A 366 -2.77 29.59 -6.03
CA THR A 366 -2.84 30.16 -4.69
C THR A 366 -3.04 31.67 -4.75
N ALA A 367 -3.65 32.23 -3.71
CA ALA A 367 -3.78 33.68 -3.55
C ALA A 367 -2.42 34.36 -3.35
N GLY A 368 -2.39 35.69 -3.52
CA GLY A 368 -1.19 36.52 -3.30
C GLY A 368 -0.46 36.94 -4.58
N HIS A 369 -1.03 36.65 -5.75
CA HIS A 369 -0.51 37.07 -7.06
C HIS A 369 -1.53 37.97 -7.78
N PRO A 370 -1.12 38.86 -8.70
CA PRO A 370 -2.05 39.71 -9.43
C PRO A 370 -3.12 38.97 -10.22
N ASN A 371 -2.80 37.78 -10.72
CA ASN A 371 -3.72 36.91 -11.43
C ASN A 371 -3.97 35.64 -10.59
N SER A 372 -4.79 35.78 -9.56
CA SER A 372 -5.09 34.66 -8.65
C SER A 372 -6.48 34.79 -8.03
N VAL A 373 -6.93 33.75 -7.35
CA VAL A 373 -8.05 33.81 -6.42
C VAL A 373 -7.74 34.78 -5.28
N LEU A 374 -8.76 35.40 -4.70
CA LEU A 374 -8.56 36.35 -3.60
C LEU A 374 -8.13 35.69 -2.29
N GLN A 375 -8.43 34.42 -2.11
CA GLN A 375 -8.11 33.66 -0.90
C GLN A 375 -7.78 32.20 -1.20
N ASN A 376 -7.01 31.55 -0.33
CA ASN A 376 -6.70 30.13 -0.41
C ASN A 376 -7.79 29.22 0.20
N ASN A 377 -8.72 29.77 0.97
CA ASN A 377 -9.81 29.03 1.56
C ASN A 377 -11.02 29.04 0.61
N LEU A 378 -11.15 27.96 -0.18
CA LEU A 378 -12.16 27.82 -1.22
C LEU A 378 -13.26 26.87 -0.76
N LYS A 379 -14.54 27.25 -0.97
CA LYS A 379 -15.71 26.56 -0.46
C LYS A 379 -16.53 25.85 -1.52
N SER A 380 -16.62 26.39 -2.72
CA SER A 380 -17.43 25.82 -3.78
C SER A 380 -16.83 26.04 -5.16
N ILE A 381 -17.21 25.22 -6.13
CA ILE A 381 -16.78 25.33 -7.51
C ILE A 381 -17.88 24.84 -8.45
N ALA A 382 -18.07 25.55 -9.56
CA ALA A 382 -18.92 25.11 -10.66
C ALA A 382 -18.18 25.31 -12.00
N TYR A 383 -18.30 24.34 -12.91
CA TYR A 383 -17.67 24.36 -14.23
C TYR A 383 -18.67 24.68 -15.33
N ASP A 384 -18.39 25.74 -16.11
CA ASP A 384 -19.11 26.08 -17.34
C ASP A 384 -18.41 25.45 -18.54
N GLU A 385 -18.96 24.34 -19.00
CA GLU A 385 -18.42 23.60 -20.16
C GLU A 385 -18.44 24.43 -21.45
N LYS A 386 -19.51 25.20 -21.70
CA LYS A 386 -19.71 26.00 -22.92
C LYS A 386 -18.65 27.08 -23.06
N ARG A 387 -18.32 27.78 -21.93
CA ARG A 387 -17.37 28.89 -21.95
C ARG A 387 -15.99 28.53 -21.45
N HIS A 388 -15.78 27.28 -20.97
CA HIS A 388 -14.54 26.80 -20.34
C HIS A 388 -14.10 27.65 -19.14
N ARG A 389 -15.02 27.88 -18.22
CA ARG A 389 -14.79 28.72 -17.04
C ARG A 389 -15.12 27.98 -15.78
N LEU A 390 -14.37 28.27 -14.73
CA LEU A 390 -14.69 27.85 -13.38
C LEU A 390 -15.21 29.04 -12.59
N TYR A 391 -16.25 28.84 -11.83
CA TYR A 391 -16.76 29.80 -10.86
C TYR A 391 -16.49 29.26 -9.46
N ILE A 392 -15.70 30.00 -8.68
CA ILE A 392 -15.07 29.54 -7.46
C ILE A 392 -15.54 30.43 -6.30
N GLY A 393 -16.17 29.81 -5.32
CA GLY A 393 -16.60 30.47 -4.09
C GLY A 393 -15.52 30.41 -3.03
N THR A 394 -15.24 31.54 -2.40
CA THR A 394 -14.23 31.64 -1.32
C THR A 394 -14.89 31.84 0.05
N HIS A 395 -14.07 31.73 1.11
CA HIS A 395 -14.57 31.92 2.49
C HIS A 395 -14.83 33.39 2.85
N HIS A 396 -14.03 34.34 2.35
CA HIS A 396 -14.23 35.78 2.59
C HIS A 396 -13.89 36.69 1.39
N GLY A 397 -13.51 36.08 0.26
CA GLY A 397 -13.15 36.81 -0.98
C GLY A 397 -14.28 36.83 -2.02
N GLY A 398 -15.51 36.46 -1.65
CA GLY A 398 -16.64 36.38 -2.56
C GLY A 398 -16.45 35.36 -3.69
N LEU A 399 -16.94 35.70 -4.89
CA LEU A 399 -16.90 34.86 -6.08
C LEU A 399 -15.70 35.23 -6.96
N SER A 400 -14.99 34.22 -7.44
CA SER A 400 -13.94 34.33 -8.48
C SER A 400 -14.31 33.51 -9.70
N ARG A 401 -13.92 33.96 -10.89
CA ARG A 401 -14.01 33.22 -12.15
C ARG A 401 -12.61 32.94 -12.68
N TYR A 402 -12.35 31.71 -13.10
CA TYR A 402 -11.12 31.35 -13.79
C TYR A 402 -11.44 30.89 -15.21
N ASP A 403 -10.87 31.57 -16.20
CA ASP A 403 -11.00 31.20 -17.61
C ASP A 403 -9.86 30.23 -17.98
N ILE A 404 -10.20 28.96 -18.22
CA ILE A 404 -9.23 27.88 -18.48
C ILE A 404 -8.45 28.12 -19.78
N ARG A 405 -9.06 28.79 -20.79
CA ARG A 405 -8.41 29.04 -22.09
C ARG A 405 -7.33 30.12 -22.00
N THR A 406 -7.61 31.17 -21.24
CA THR A 406 -6.70 32.33 -21.11
C THR A 406 -5.79 32.23 -19.90
N GLY A 407 -6.14 31.42 -18.91
CA GLY A 407 -5.44 31.31 -17.63
C GLY A 407 -5.65 32.53 -16.73
N LEU A 408 -6.70 33.31 -16.93
CA LEU A 408 -6.94 34.55 -16.21
C LEU A 408 -8.04 34.39 -15.15
N PHE A 409 -7.78 34.96 -13.98
CA PHE A 409 -8.75 35.14 -12.92
C PHE A 409 -9.48 36.48 -13.05
N HIS A 410 -10.77 36.47 -12.74
CA HIS A 410 -11.59 37.64 -12.53
C HIS A 410 -12.30 37.51 -11.16
N ASN A 411 -12.09 38.49 -10.32
CA ASN A 411 -12.62 38.50 -8.96
C ASN A 411 -13.73 39.55 -8.84
N TYR A 412 -14.95 39.14 -8.66
CA TYR A 412 -16.15 40.02 -8.70
C TYR A 412 -16.19 41.05 -7.59
N LEU A 413 -15.49 40.84 -6.46
CA LEU A 413 -15.36 41.86 -5.40
C LEU A 413 -14.50 43.04 -5.82
N ASN A 414 -13.58 42.90 -6.77
CA ASN A 414 -12.74 43.99 -7.24
C ASN A 414 -13.52 45.05 -8.04
N ASP A 415 -14.68 44.65 -8.58
CA ASP A 415 -15.57 45.51 -9.38
C ASP A 415 -16.80 45.94 -8.60
N TYR A 416 -16.73 45.92 -7.27
CA TYR A 416 -17.84 46.30 -6.38
C TYR A 416 -18.01 47.82 -6.32
N GLU A 417 -19.20 48.31 -6.73
CA GLU A 417 -19.61 49.70 -6.56
C GLU A 417 -20.64 49.79 -5.43
N GLU A 418 -20.69 50.96 -4.76
CA GLU A 418 -21.63 51.20 -3.66
C GLU A 418 -23.07 51.10 -4.17
N GLY A 419 -23.84 50.14 -3.60
CA GLY A 419 -25.21 49.87 -4.03
C GLY A 419 -25.38 48.63 -4.93
N ASP A 420 -24.28 48.00 -5.36
CA ASP A 420 -24.31 46.76 -6.14
C ASP A 420 -24.87 45.59 -5.35
N MET A 421 -25.77 44.84 -6.01
CA MET A 421 -26.33 43.59 -5.47
C MET A 421 -25.52 42.41 -6.03
N LYS A 422 -24.35 42.17 -5.50
CA LYS A 422 -23.45 41.06 -5.88
C LYS A 422 -23.16 40.12 -4.70
N PRO A 423 -22.82 38.81 -4.95
CA PRO A 423 -22.43 37.90 -3.89
C PRO A 423 -21.17 38.39 -3.15
N ASP A 424 -21.26 38.49 -1.84
CA ASP A 424 -20.18 38.97 -0.97
C ASP A 424 -19.97 38.02 0.23
N GLY A 425 -18.77 38.15 0.82
CA GLY A 425 -18.37 37.35 1.98
C GLY A 425 -18.16 35.88 1.66
N ILE A 426 -18.79 35.02 2.44
CA ILE A 426 -18.67 33.55 2.29
C ILE A 426 -19.59 33.10 1.17
N ILE A 427 -19.06 32.38 0.20
CA ILE A 427 -19.83 31.66 -0.81
C ILE A 427 -20.00 30.21 -0.36
N PHE A 428 -21.22 29.83 -0.02
CA PHE A 428 -21.54 28.49 0.48
C PHE A 428 -21.67 27.46 -0.64
N HIS A 429 -22.33 27.84 -1.75
CA HIS A 429 -22.64 26.93 -2.85
C HIS A 429 -22.69 27.65 -4.18
N THR A 430 -22.25 26.97 -5.25
CA THR A 430 -22.35 27.42 -6.64
C THR A 430 -22.87 26.30 -7.53
N MET A 431 -23.76 26.61 -8.46
CA MET A 431 -24.29 25.64 -9.42
C MET A 431 -24.64 26.34 -10.74
N ILE A 432 -24.33 25.67 -11.85
CA ILE A 432 -24.69 26.15 -13.20
C ILE A 432 -25.87 25.35 -13.72
N HIS A 433 -26.86 26.07 -14.24
CA HIS A 433 -28.01 25.49 -14.91
C HIS A 433 -28.56 26.44 -15.96
N ASN A 434 -28.80 25.98 -17.19
CA ASN A 434 -29.40 26.73 -18.30
C ASN A 434 -28.75 28.12 -18.53
N ASP A 435 -27.40 28.14 -18.75
CA ASP A 435 -26.62 29.39 -18.93
C ASP A 435 -26.73 30.41 -17.79
N LYS A 436 -27.08 29.96 -16.59
CA LYS A 436 -27.13 30.75 -15.38
C LYS A 436 -26.30 30.13 -14.27
N LEU A 437 -25.58 30.97 -13.53
CA LEU A 437 -24.90 30.59 -12.30
C LEU A 437 -25.75 30.98 -11.09
N TYR A 438 -26.07 30.00 -10.27
CA TYR A 438 -26.71 30.19 -8.98
C TYR A 438 -25.62 30.22 -7.91
N VAL A 439 -25.65 31.26 -7.06
CA VAL A 439 -24.64 31.50 -6.03
C VAL A 439 -25.31 31.74 -4.71
N SER A 440 -25.02 30.93 -3.72
CA SER A 440 -25.39 31.20 -2.33
C SER A 440 -24.21 31.88 -1.63
N ALA A 441 -24.47 33.06 -1.11
CA ALA A 441 -23.49 33.89 -0.42
C ALA A 441 -24.00 34.32 0.96
N MET A 442 -23.12 34.87 1.79
CA MET A 442 -23.48 35.35 3.12
C MET A 442 -24.55 36.44 3.08
N ASN A 443 -24.52 37.31 2.06
CA ASN A 443 -25.46 38.42 1.87
C ASN A 443 -26.72 38.07 1.08
N GLY A 444 -26.86 36.80 0.61
CA GLY A 444 -28.05 36.33 -0.12
C GLY A 444 -27.75 35.25 -1.14
N THR A 445 -28.83 34.81 -1.79
CA THR A 445 -28.72 33.89 -2.94
C THR A 445 -28.98 34.68 -4.21
N PHE A 446 -28.09 34.49 -5.18
CA PHE A 446 -28.08 35.23 -6.42
C PHE A 446 -28.14 34.31 -7.63
N VAL A 447 -28.66 34.81 -8.73
CA VAL A 447 -28.55 34.23 -10.05
C VAL A 447 -27.81 35.19 -10.96
N MET A 448 -26.80 34.68 -11.67
CA MET A 448 -26.03 35.44 -12.64
C MET A 448 -26.25 34.87 -14.04
N ASP A 449 -26.51 35.73 -14.98
CA ASP A 449 -26.50 35.38 -16.39
C ASP A 449 -25.06 35.29 -16.89
N LEU A 450 -24.68 34.13 -17.43
CA LEU A 450 -23.30 33.82 -17.80
C LEU A 450 -22.80 34.52 -19.06
N ASP A 451 -23.68 35.11 -19.87
CA ASP A 451 -23.32 35.89 -21.06
C ASP A 451 -23.08 37.36 -20.74
N THR A 452 -23.81 37.87 -19.75
CA THR A 452 -23.77 39.32 -19.42
C THR A 452 -23.06 39.64 -18.12
N ASP A 453 -22.70 38.62 -17.33
CA ASP A 453 -22.12 38.72 -15.98
C ASP A 453 -23.01 39.55 -14.99
N LYS A 454 -24.32 39.70 -15.26
CA LYS A 454 -25.24 40.46 -14.42
C LYS A 454 -25.89 39.57 -13.35
N PHE A 455 -25.80 40.06 -12.11
CA PHE A 455 -26.42 39.42 -10.96
C PHE A 455 -27.85 39.90 -10.73
N LYS A 456 -28.72 39.00 -10.30
CA LYS A 456 -30.04 39.28 -9.78
C LYS A 456 -30.15 38.59 -8.41
N TRP A 457 -30.60 39.30 -7.39
CA TRP A 457 -30.90 38.72 -6.10
C TRP A 457 -32.11 37.79 -6.21
N LEU A 458 -32.04 36.62 -5.60
CA LEU A 458 -33.11 35.61 -5.66
C LEU A 458 -33.84 35.49 -4.33
N CYS A 459 -33.13 35.27 -3.24
CA CYS A 459 -33.68 35.14 -1.89
C CYS A 459 -32.59 35.35 -0.83
N ARG A 460 -32.95 35.12 0.45
CA ARG A 460 -32.00 35.10 1.57
C ARG A 460 -30.90 34.04 1.35
N ASN A 461 -29.84 34.14 2.14
CA ASN A 461 -28.72 33.20 2.07
C ASN A 461 -29.17 31.75 2.28
N ALA A 462 -28.99 30.92 1.29
CA ALA A 462 -29.22 29.49 1.34
C ALA A 462 -27.95 28.77 1.87
N GLN A 463 -28.14 27.66 2.53
CA GLN A 463 -27.02 26.76 2.85
C GLN A 463 -26.63 25.89 1.65
N SER A 464 -27.65 25.46 0.91
CA SER A 464 -27.50 24.68 -0.31
C SER A 464 -28.74 24.79 -1.16
N PHE A 465 -28.62 24.45 -2.45
CA PHE A 465 -29.75 24.33 -3.36
C PHE A 465 -29.47 23.28 -4.44
N THR A 466 -30.55 22.79 -5.04
CA THR A 466 -30.49 21.87 -6.19
C THR A 466 -31.66 22.13 -7.10
N ILE A 467 -31.60 21.68 -8.36
CA ILE A 467 -32.68 21.79 -9.33
C ILE A 467 -33.15 20.38 -9.66
N ASP A 468 -34.47 20.17 -9.63
CA ASP A 468 -35.08 18.89 -9.99
C ASP A 468 -35.34 18.79 -11.51
N LYS A 469 -35.81 17.62 -11.95
CA LYS A 469 -36.11 17.33 -13.37
C LYS A 469 -37.26 18.15 -13.93
N GLU A 470 -38.08 18.75 -13.07
CA GLU A 470 -39.24 19.58 -13.41
C GLU A 470 -38.90 21.06 -13.41
N GLU A 471 -37.60 21.42 -13.40
CA GLU A 471 -37.12 22.81 -13.37
C GLU A 471 -37.55 23.58 -12.10
N ASN A 472 -37.65 22.90 -10.97
CA ASN A 472 -37.85 23.58 -9.69
C ASN A 472 -36.52 23.67 -8.97
N ILE A 473 -36.20 24.83 -8.43
CA ILE A 473 -35.09 24.99 -7.50
C ILE A 473 -35.57 24.71 -6.07
N TRP A 474 -34.88 23.82 -5.40
CA TRP A 474 -35.07 23.50 -4.00
C TRP A 474 -33.96 24.15 -3.19
N ILE A 475 -34.34 24.99 -2.22
CA ILE A 475 -33.40 25.84 -1.48
C ILE A 475 -33.50 25.50 0.01
N LEU A 476 -32.40 25.20 0.65
CA LEU A 476 -32.29 24.99 2.09
C LEU A 476 -31.87 26.27 2.79
N ILE A 477 -32.73 26.82 3.64
CA ILE A 477 -32.48 28.03 4.45
C ILE A 477 -32.72 27.71 5.92
N GLY A 478 -31.66 27.60 6.71
CA GLY A 478 -31.77 27.17 8.11
C GLY A 478 -32.43 25.80 8.24
N THR A 479 -33.63 25.75 8.85
CA THR A 479 -34.42 24.52 9.01
C THR A 479 -35.54 24.39 7.97
N SER A 480 -35.63 25.30 7.01
CA SER A 480 -36.70 25.36 6.02
C SER A 480 -36.23 24.93 4.65
N LEU A 481 -37.05 24.10 3.98
CA LEU A 481 -36.88 23.73 2.58
C LEU A 481 -37.92 24.51 1.76
N ILE A 482 -37.44 25.29 0.79
CA ILE A 482 -38.24 26.13 -0.09
C ILE A 482 -38.18 25.57 -1.50
N ARG A 483 -39.32 25.42 -2.15
CA ARG A 483 -39.43 25.09 -3.58
C ARG A 483 -39.85 26.34 -4.36
N MET A 484 -39.20 26.61 -5.49
CA MET A 484 -39.55 27.70 -6.39
C MET A 484 -39.46 27.23 -7.84
N GLU A 485 -40.45 27.55 -8.66
CA GLU A 485 -40.45 27.26 -10.09
C GLU A 485 -39.56 28.26 -10.81
N LEU A 486 -38.55 27.79 -11.55
CA LEU A 486 -37.63 28.67 -12.28
C LEU A 486 -38.29 29.41 -13.44
N ALA A 487 -39.37 28.85 -14.02
CA ALA A 487 -40.13 29.51 -15.07
C ALA A 487 -40.98 30.70 -14.55
N ASN A 488 -41.22 30.78 -13.23
CA ASN A 488 -41.98 31.86 -12.63
C ASN A 488 -41.45 32.25 -11.25
N PRO A 489 -40.31 32.93 -11.20
CA PRO A 489 -39.60 33.24 -9.95
C PRO A 489 -40.33 34.15 -8.98
N ASP A 490 -41.39 34.80 -9.42
CA ASP A 490 -42.21 35.72 -8.59
C ASP A 490 -43.29 34.96 -7.76
N ASN A 491 -43.51 33.68 -8.03
CA ASN A 491 -44.48 32.84 -7.29
C ASN A 491 -43.76 32.08 -6.15
N GLN A 492 -43.43 32.79 -5.07
CA GLN A 492 -43.05 32.13 -3.80
C GLN A 492 -44.28 31.44 -3.19
N LYS A 493 -44.43 30.14 -3.38
CA LYS A 493 -45.34 29.34 -2.55
C LYS A 493 -44.58 28.86 -1.32
N ASN A 494 -44.96 29.44 -0.15
CA ASN A 494 -44.57 28.97 1.17
C ASN A 494 -45.06 27.54 1.43
#